data_80b10a380a167b32b607395fe2ed5c09
#
_entry.id   80b10a380a167b32b607395fe2ed5c09
#
_cell.length_a   1.000
_cell.length_b   1.000
_cell.length_c   1.000
_cell.angle_alpha   90.00
_cell.angle_beta   90.00
_cell.angle_gamma   90.00
#
_symmetry.space_group_name_H-M   'P 1'
#
loop_
_entity.id
_entity.type
_entity.pdbx_description
1 polymer ?
#
loop_
_entity_poly.entity_id
_entity_poly.type
_entity_poly.pdbx_seq_one_letter_code
_entity_poly.pdbx_strand_id
1 'polypeptide(L)'
;LGVRGGRLAACPGSPNCVSTQAENQEHWIEPLQTEAADDSAISLLAEIMREQPRTTIVEQTGDYLRVEFRSFLFRFCDDVEFYHDRRSGLVHFRSASRVGHSDLGVNRRRMEQIREQFQRRLAAAGGAAAESRGRVLELAGVR
;
A
#
# COMPACT_ATOMS: atom_id res chain seq x y z
N LEU A 1 -12.17 9.89 -6.27
CA LEU A 1 -11.40 8.76 -5.73
C LEU A 1 -12.15 7.45 -5.95
N GLY A 2 -11.47 6.33 -5.72
CA GLY A 2 -12.00 5.00 -5.97
C GLY A 2 -11.43 4.37 -7.23
N VAL A 3 -11.87 3.14 -7.52
CA VAL A 3 -11.40 2.36 -8.67
C VAL A 3 -12.48 2.33 -9.75
N ARG A 4 -12.08 2.60 -10.98
CA ARG A 4 -12.96 2.53 -12.15
C ARG A 4 -12.24 1.77 -13.27
N GLY A 5 -12.80 0.64 -13.67
CA GLY A 5 -12.18 -0.20 -14.71
C GLY A 5 -10.76 -0.66 -14.35
N GLY A 6 -10.54 -1.00 -13.08
CA GLY A 6 -9.22 -1.43 -12.60
C GLY A 6 -8.20 -0.31 -12.44
N ARG A 7 -8.62 0.93 -12.47
CA ARG A 7 -7.71 2.08 -12.38
C ARG A 7 -8.12 3.06 -11.29
N LEU A 8 -7.11 3.55 -10.57
CA LEU A 8 -7.22 4.69 -9.67
C LEU A 8 -7.27 5.99 -10.49
N ALA A 9 -7.69 7.09 -9.88
CA ALA A 9 -7.70 8.38 -10.54
C ALA A 9 -6.29 8.79 -10.96
N ALA A 10 -6.18 9.44 -12.11
CA ALA A 10 -4.90 9.93 -12.59
C ALA A 10 -4.34 11.03 -11.67
N CYS A 11 -3.02 11.15 -11.59
CA CYS A 11 -2.39 12.28 -10.94
C CYS A 11 -2.67 13.58 -11.72
N PRO A 12 -2.94 14.70 -11.03
CA PRO A 12 -2.93 16.01 -11.71
C PRO A 12 -1.51 16.36 -12.18
N GLY A 13 -1.37 17.45 -12.94
CA GLY A 13 -0.07 17.85 -13.46
C GLY A 13 0.94 18.36 -12.41
N SER A 14 0.48 18.60 -11.19
CA SER A 14 1.36 19.09 -10.11
C SER A 14 2.18 17.96 -9.48
N PRO A 15 3.39 18.24 -8.94
CA PRO A 15 4.31 17.20 -8.46
C PRO A 15 3.95 16.60 -7.11
N ASN A 16 2.82 16.94 -6.51
CA ASN A 16 2.39 16.45 -5.20
C ASN A 16 1.53 15.17 -5.27
N CYS A 17 1.81 14.30 -6.21
CA CYS A 17 1.09 13.05 -6.43
C CYS A 17 2.02 11.98 -6.98
N VAL A 18 1.91 10.76 -6.47
CA VAL A 18 2.54 9.57 -7.04
C VAL A 18 1.49 8.49 -7.26
N SER A 19 1.67 7.70 -8.31
CA SER A 19 0.76 6.61 -8.65
C SER A 19 1.50 5.50 -9.38
N THR A 20 1.17 4.26 -9.03
CA THR A 20 1.70 3.08 -9.72
C THR A 20 1.17 2.93 -11.14
N GLN A 21 0.11 3.67 -11.48
CA GLN A 21 -0.54 3.63 -12.79
C GLN A 21 -0.27 4.89 -13.61
N ALA A 22 0.63 5.76 -13.14
CA ALA A 22 1.01 6.97 -13.88
C ALA A 22 1.81 6.62 -15.12
N GLU A 23 1.58 7.35 -16.20
CA GLU A 23 2.29 7.16 -17.48
C GLU A 23 3.62 7.89 -17.52
N ASN A 24 3.74 9.03 -16.83
CA ASN A 24 4.99 9.78 -16.79
C ASN A 24 5.83 9.41 -15.56
N GLN A 25 7.15 9.52 -15.69
CA GLN A 25 8.10 9.12 -14.67
C GLN A 25 8.07 10.02 -13.42
N GLU A 26 7.67 11.26 -13.56
CA GLU A 26 7.58 12.19 -12.44
C GLU A 26 6.59 11.72 -11.38
N HIS A 27 5.47 11.13 -11.81
CA HIS A 27 4.43 10.63 -10.92
C HIS A 27 4.50 9.13 -10.66
N TRP A 28 5.25 8.39 -11.49
CA TRP A 28 5.27 6.94 -11.38
C TRP A 28 6.05 6.44 -10.18
N ILE A 29 5.50 5.42 -9.54
CA ILE A 29 6.13 4.66 -8.47
C ILE A 29 5.77 3.19 -8.66
N GLU A 30 6.68 2.28 -8.30
CA GLU A 30 6.49 0.86 -8.51
C GLU A 30 5.37 0.30 -7.60
N PRO A 31 4.48 -0.56 -8.12
CA PRO A 31 3.44 -1.19 -7.29
C PRO A 31 4.03 -2.19 -6.29
N LEU A 32 3.25 -2.56 -5.29
CA LEU A 32 3.58 -3.64 -4.39
C LEU A 32 3.22 -4.98 -5.03
N GLN A 33 3.96 -6.03 -4.70
CA GLN A 33 3.67 -7.38 -5.17
C GLN A 33 3.22 -8.26 -4.01
N THR A 34 2.27 -9.15 -4.28
CA THR A 34 1.82 -10.15 -3.33
C THR A 34 1.44 -11.42 -4.07
N GLU A 35 1.71 -12.57 -3.46
CA GLU A 35 1.26 -13.87 -3.96
C GLU A 35 -0.13 -14.23 -3.45
N ALA A 36 -0.63 -13.51 -2.46
CA ALA A 36 -1.95 -13.75 -1.89
C ALA A 36 -3.05 -13.39 -2.90
N ALA A 37 -4.01 -14.29 -3.08
CA ALA A 37 -5.17 -14.07 -3.95
C ALA A 37 -6.42 -13.65 -3.16
N ASP A 38 -6.31 -13.52 -1.84
CA ASP A 38 -7.38 -13.14 -0.94
C ASP A 38 -7.26 -11.67 -0.49
N ASP A 39 -7.94 -11.30 0.57
CA ASP A 39 -7.94 -9.94 1.11
C ASP A 39 -6.78 -9.65 2.08
N SER A 40 -5.84 -10.58 2.25
CA SER A 40 -4.77 -10.45 3.25
C SER A 40 -3.83 -9.28 2.99
N ALA A 41 -3.56 -8.93 1.73
CA ALA A 41 -2.73 -7.78 1.39
C ALA A 41 -3.36 -6.47 1.87
N ILE A 42 -4.65 -6.28 1.62
CA ILE A 42 -5.38 -5.09 2.07
C ILE A 42 -5.49 -5.06 3.60
N SER A 43 -5.73 -6.21 4.22
CA SER A 43 -5.77 -6.31 5.69
C SER A 43 -4.44 -5.93 6.33
N LEU A 44 -3.32 -6.39 5.76
CA LEU A 44 -1.98 -6.04 6.23
C LEU A 44 -1.70 -4.55 6.07
N LEU A 45 -2.05 -3.97 4.93
CA LEU A 45 -1.91 -2.54 4.71
C LEU A 45 -2.76 -1.73 5.70
N ALA A 46 -3.97 -2.17 5.99
CA ALA A 46 -4.82 -1.53 6.99
C ALA A 46 -4.19 -1.56 8.38
N GLU A 47 -3.56 -2.66 8.78
CA GLU A 47 -2.82 -2.74 10.04
C GLU A 47 -1.66 -1.73 10.07
N ILE A 48 -0.88 -1.65 9.00
CA ILE A 48 0.22 -0.70 8.89
C ILE A 48 -0.31 0.73 9.00
N MET A 49 -1.43 1.04 8.33
CA MET A 49 -2.02 2.38 8.37
C MET A 49 -2.49 2.77 9.77
N ARG A 50 -3.08 1.82 10.52
CA ARG A 50 -3.54 2.09 11.90
C ARG A 50 -2.40 2.47 12.84
N GLU A 51 -1.18 2.06 12.53
CA GLU A 51 0.01 2.38 13.33
C GLU A 51 0.61 3.75 12.98
N GLN A 52 0.21 4.36 11.87
CA GLN A 52 0.75 5.64 11.45
C GLN A 52 0.09 6.80 12.21
N PRO A 53 0.86 7.81 12.63
CA PRO A 53 0.26 8.98 13.30
C PRO A 53 -0.57 9.80 12.32
N ARG A 54 -1.60 10.46 12.83
CA ARG A 54 -2.45 11.38 12.08
C ARG A 54 -3.06 10.76 10.82
N THR A 55 -3.41 9.49 10.91
CA THR A 55 -3.87 8.68 9.78
C THR A 55 -5.26 8.11 10.10
N THR A 56 -6.18 8.22 9.17
CA THR A 56 -7.55 7.72 9.31
C THR A 56 -7.90 6.84 8.12
N ILE A 57 -8.34 5.60 8.39
CA ILE A 57 -8.91 4.74 7.36
C ILE A 57 -10.33 5.23 7.09
N VAL A 58 -10.62 5.58 5.84
CA VAL A 58 -11.91 6.12 5.42
C VAL A 58 -12.79 5.04 4.80
N GLU A 59 -12.18 4.11 4.06
CA GLU A 59 -12.90 3.05 3.36
C GLU A 59 -12.01 1.81 3.26
N GLN A 60 -12.60 0.64 3.48
CA GLN A 60 -11.89 -0.63 3.33
C GLN A 60 -12.85 -1.69 2.80
N THR A 61 -12.46 -2.33 1.70
CA THR A 61 -13.10 -3.53 1.17
C THR A 61 -12.06 -4.65 1.03
N GLY A 62 -12.41 -5.78 0.46
CA GLY A 62 -11.46 -6.88 0.27
C GLY A 62 -10.29 -6.55 -0.65
N ASP A 63 -10.47 -5.62 -1.58
CA ASP A 63 -9.45 -5.26 -2.58
C ASP A 63 -9.13 -3.77 -2.64
N TYR A 64 -9.71 -2.95 -1.77
CA TYR A 64 -9.52 -1.50 -1.79
C TYR A 64 -9.39 -0.93 -0.38
N LEU A 65 -8.50 0.04 -0.24
CA LEU A 65 -8.28 0.76 1.02
C LEU A 65 -8.04 2.24 0.71
N ARG A 66 -8.80 3.12 1.36
CA ARG A 66 -8.59 4.57 1.26
C ARG A 66 -8.29 5.15 2.63
N VAL A 67 -7.25 5.95 2.69
CA VAL A 67 -6.68 6.48 3.93
C VAL A 67 -6.41 7.97 3.77
N GLU A 68 -6.66 8.73 4.82
CA GLU A 68 -6.29 10.14 4.89
C GLU A 68 -5.13 10.33 5.85
N PHE A 69 -4.10 11.05 5.39
CA PHE A 69 -2.96 11.50 6.19
C PHE A 69 -3.05 13.00 6.39
N ARG A 70 -2.88 13.46 7.64
CA ARG A 70 -2.86 14.88 7.95
C ARG A 70 -1.49 15.32 8.40
N SER A 71 -1.02 16.47 7.87
CA SER A 71 0.26 17.03 8.29
C SER A 71 0.16 17.59 9.71
N PHE A 72 1.29 17.60 10.41
CA PHE A 72 1.34 18.07 11.81
C PHE A 72 1.09 19.57 11.94
N LEU A 73 1.77 20.39 11.12
CA LEU A 73 1.74 21.85 11.27
C LEU A 73 0.57 22.51 10.54
N PHE A 74 0.37 22.15 9.28
CA PHE A 74 -0.59 22.87 8.41
C PHE A 74 -1.91 22.13 8.24
N ARG A 75 -2.04 20.94 8.81
CA ARG A 75 -3.22 20.07 8.67
C ARG A 75 -3.63 19.82 7.22
N PHE A 76 -2.66 19.83 6.32
CA PHE A 76 -2.90 19.42 4.94
C PHE A 76 -3.30 17.95 4.93
N CYS A 77 -4.25 17.63 4.08
CA CYS A 77 -4.74 16.27 3.94
C CYS A 77 -4.22 15.67 2.64
N ASP A 78 -3.63 14.49 2.77
CA ASP A 78 -3.22 13.69 1.63
C ASP A 78 -4.11 12.45 1.58
N ASP A 79 -4.60 12.12 0.40
CA ASP A 79 -5.37 10.90 0.17
C ASP A 79 -4.45 9.81 -0.35
N VAL A 80 -4.49 8.64 0.31
CA VAL A 80 -3.77 7.45 -0.10
C VAL A 80 -4.78 6.35 -0.41
N GLU A 81 -4.64 5.75 -1.58
CA GLU A 81 -5.50 4.66 -2.01
C GLU A 81 -4.65 3.45 -2.37
N PHE A 82 -5.12 2.25 -2.00
CA PHE A 82 -4.54 0.98 -2.41
C PHE A 82 -5.61 0.16 -3.10
N TYR A 83 -5.23 -0.46 -4.21
CA TYR A 83 -6.10 -1.35 -4.97
C TYR A 83 -5.36 -2.63 -5.30
N HIS A 84 -5.86 -3.76 -4.80
CA HIS A 84 -5.30 -5.07 -5.09
C HIS A 84 -5.93 -5.64 -6.36
N ASP A 85 -5.16 -5.67 -7.43
CA ASP A 85 -5.52 -6.39 -8.66
C ASP A 85 -5.11 -7.84 -8.48
N ARG A 86 -6.09 -8.68 -8.14
CA ARG A 86 -5.85 -10.09 -7.83
C ARG A 86 -5.41 -10.91 -9.04
N ARG A 87 -5.69 -10.45 -10.25
CA ARG A 87 -5.25 -11.12 -11.48
C ARG A 87 -3.75 -11.01 -11.69
N SER A 88 -3.20 -9.84 -11.47
CA SER A 88 -1.77 -9.59 -11.68
C SER A 88 -0.92 -9.86 -10.43
N GLY A 89 -1.54 -9.96 -9.25
CA GLY A 89 -0.80 -10.03 -7.98
C GLY A 89 -0.17 -8.70 -7.58
N LEU A 90 -0.62 -7.60 -8.17
CA LEU A 90 -0.12 -6.27 -7.87
C LEU A 90 -1.08 -5.51 -6.97
N VAL A 91 -0.53 -4.80 -6.00
CA VAL A 91 -1.26 -3.79 -5.25
C VAL A 91 -0.87 -2.44 -5.81
N HIS A 92 -1.79 -1.85 -6.55
CA HIS A 92 -1.63 -0.49 -7.06
C HIS A 92 -1.92 0.50 -5.95
N PHE A 93 -1.27 1.66 -6.00
CA PHE A 93 -1.55 2.71 -5.05
C PHE A 93 -1.34 4.09 -5.65
N ARG A 94 -1.96 5.06 -5.01
CA ARG A 94 -1.87 6.47 -5.34
C ARG A 94 -1.79 7.25 -4.03
N SER A 95 -0.91 8.24 -3.95
CA SER A 95 -0.79 9.13 -2.81
C SER A 95 -0.68 10.56 -3.32
N ALA A 96 -1.61 11.42 -2.92
CA ALA A 96 -1.72 12.77 -3.45
C ALA A 96 -2.18 13.75 -2.39
N SER A 97 -1.59 14.94 -2.41
CA SER A 97 -2.03 16.06 -1.60
C SER A 97 -3.28 16.70 -2.21
N ARG A 98 -4.24 17.06 -1.37
CA ARG A 98 -5.47 17.72 -1.83
C ARG A 98 -5.22 19.15 -2.31
N VAL A 99 -4.24 19.83 -1.73
CA VAL A 99 -3.94 21.24 -2.00
C VAL A 99 -2.44 21.41 -2.20
N GLY A 100 -2.07 22.56 -2.76
CA GLY A 100 -0.68 22.93 -2.99
C GLY A 100 -0.16 22.41 -4.33
N HIS A 101 1.06 22.81 -4.66
CA HIS A 101 1.71 22.44 -5.92
C HIS A 101 2.84 21.43 -5.68
N SER A 102 3.75 21.74 -4.76
CA SER A 102 4.86 20.86 -4.41
C SER A 102 4.69 20.33 -2.99
N ASP A 103 4.98 19.04 -2.81
CA ASP A 103 4.99 18.38 -1.50
C ASP A 103 6.42 18.10 -1.02
N LEU A 104 7.44 18.57 -1.72
CA LEU A 104 8.85 18.32 -1.44
C LEU A 104 9.17 16.80 -1.36
N GLY A 105 8.43 15.99 -2.12
CA GLY A 105 8.61 14.55 -2.17
C GLY A 105 7.96 13.78 -1.01
N VAL A 106 7.09 14.40 -0.22
CA VAL A 106 6.46 13.77 0.95
C VAL A 106 5.64 12.54 0.55
N ASN A 107 4.82 12.64 -0.51
CA ASN A 107 4.00 11.52 -0.94
C ASN A 107 4.85 10.32 -1.37
N ARG A 108 5.91 10.54 -2.13
CA ARG A 108 6.81 9.46 -2.56
C ARG A 108 7.52 8.81 -1.38
N ARG A 109 8.10 9.60 -0.48
CA ARG A 109 8.79 9.05 0.71
C ARG A 109 7.84 8.26 1.60
N ARG A 110 6.61 8.74 1.76
CA ARG A 110 5.58 8.01 2.51
C ARG A 110 5.35 6.62 1.93
N MET A 111 5.17 6.54 0.61
CA MET A 111 4.87 5.27 -0.03
C MET A 111 6.07 4.33 -0.03
N GLU A 112 7.30 4.83 -0.11
CA GLU A 112 8.50 3.99 0.04
C GLU A 112 8.64 3.44 1.46
N GLN A 113 8.30 4.20 2.49
CA GLN A 113 8.29 3.72 3.87
C GLN A 113 7.21 2.65 4.09
N ILE A 114 6.04 2.83 3.50
CA ILE A 114 4.96 1.85 3.56
C ILE A 114 5.37 0.57 2.83
N ARG A 115 6.01 0.68 1.66
CA ARG A 115 6.57 -0.45 0.92
C ARG A 115 7.50 -1.27 1.80
N GLU A 116 8.45 -0.62 2.47
CA GLU A 116 9.41 -1.29 3.34
C GLU A 116 8.72 -2.05 4.46
N GLN A 117 7.75 -1.44 5.13
CA GLN A 117 6.99 -2.09 6.20
C GLN A 117 6.17 -3.28 5.67
N PHE A 118 5.53 -3.12 4.53
CA PHE A 118 4.74 -4.16 3.88
C PHE A 118 5.61 -5.38 3.53
N GLN A 119 6.73 -5.14 2.86
CA GLN A 119 7.66 -6.19 2.46
C GLN A 119 8.26 -6.92 3.66
N ARG A 120 8.61 -6.18 4.70
CA ARG A 120 9.16 -6.75 5.94
C ARG A 120 8.15 -7.67 6.62
N ARG A 121 6.90 -7.26 6.73
CA ARG A 121 5.84 -8.06 7.36
C ARG A 121 5.44 -9.26 6.52
N LEU A 122 5.44 -9.14 5.20
CA LEU A 122 5.22 -10.30 4.31
C LEU A 122 6.33 -11.33 4.47
N ALA A 123 7.59 -10.90 4.52
CA ALA A 123 8.73 -11.79 4.70
C ALA A 123 8.67 -12.50 6.06
N ALA A 124 8.32 -11.80 7.12
CA ALA A 124 8.17 -12.39 8.46
C ALA A 124 7.04 -13.42 8.51
N ALA A 125 5.89 -13.13 7.89
CA ALA A 125 4.77 -14.06 7.81
C ALA A 125 5.12 -15.30 6.97
N GLY A 126 5.80 -15.10 5.83
CA GLY A 126 6.29 -16.17 4.98
C GLY A 126 7.32 -17.05 5.69
N GLY A 127 8.26 -16.45 6.42
CA GLY A 127 9.24 -17.16 7.24
C GLY A 127 8.60 -17.98 8.35
N ALA A 128 7.65 -17.41 9.08
CA ALA A 128 6.92 -18.11 10.14
C ALA A 128 6.12 -19.29 9.59
N ALA A 129 5.46 -19.12 8.44
CA ALA A 129 4.72 -20.20 7.78
C ALA A 129 5.64 -21.33 7.31
N ALA A 130 6.81 -20.98 6.76
CA ALA A 130 7.82 -21.97 6.33
C ALA A 130 8.38 -22.75 7.51
N GLU A 131 8.69 -22.09 8.62
CA GLU A 131 9.17 -22.75 9.85
C GLU A 131 8.12 -23.70 10.41
N SER A 132 6.86 -23.31 10.46
CA SER A 132 5.76 -24.14 10.91
C SER A 132 5.61 -25.41 10.05
N ARG A 133 5.68 -25.27 8.73
CA ARG A 133 5.64 -26.40 7.79
C ARG A 133 6.85 -27.32 7.97
N GLY A 134 8.04 -26.75 8.14
CA GLY A 134 9.27 -27.52 8.40
C GLY A 134 9.18 -28.37 9.65
N ARG A 135 8.67 -27.82 10.74
CA ARG A 135 8.46 -28.54 11.99
C ARG A 135 7.49 -29.72 11.84
N VAL A 136 6.40 -29.52 11.12
CA VAL A 136 5.41 -30.59 10.87
C VAL A 136 6.03 -31.71 10.05
N LEU A 137 6.80 -31.39 9.01
CA LEU A 137 7.49 -32.38 8.18
C LEU A 137 8.55 -33.14 8.97
N GLU A 138 9.30 -32.46 9.83
CA GLU A 138 10.31 -33.05 10.68
C GLU A 138 9.72 -34.06 11.67
N LEU A 139 8.60 -33.67 12.31
CA LEU A 139 7.89 -34.59 13.22
C LEU A 139 7.31 -35.79 12.50
N ALA A 140 6.86 -35.66 11.27
CA ALA A 140 6.37 -36.77 10.46
C ALA A 140 7.48 -37.67 9.96
N GLY A 141 8.72 -37.18 9.84
CA GLY A 141 9.88 -37.92 9.39
C GLY A 141 10.60 -38.71 10.47
N VAL A 142 10.29 -38.48 11.73
CA VAL A 142 10.92 -39.18 12.87
C VAL A 142 10.23 -40.53 13.10
N ARG A 143 10.62 -41.52 12.34
CA ARG A 143 10.11 -42.87 12.52
C ARG A 143 11.16 -43.93 12.28
#